data_3ef5594d79732a9b7e752461cc5bb8e2
#
_entry.id   3ef5594d79732a9b7e752461cc5bb8e2
#
_cell.length_a   1.000
_cell.length_b   1.000
_cell.length_c   1.000
_cell.angle_alpha   90.00
_cell.angle_beta   90.00
_cell.angle_gamma   90.00
#
_symmetry.space_group_name_H-M   'P 1'
#
loop_
_entity.id
_entity.type
_entity.pdbx_description
1 polymer ?
#
loop_
_entity_poly.entity_id
_entity_poly.type
_entity_poly.pdbx_seq_one_letter_code
_entity_poly.pdbx_strand_id
1 'polypeptide(L)'
;MPRATAEGVGAAGFALAMVAAVLLGYGHRDLRDEVRGARCPDGMAPVGTFCIDRWEDYVVEVDEAGEEHDHSPYVPVDGLSVRAKTAPGVVPQGYISQLQAADACASAGKHLCSESAFRAACRGPDATDLYPYGGRARRSGYCNEGKGSMVPRFYGNDPRGWTYEDFNDPRLNQIEGGLAKTGSYPLCKSPEGVWDCVGNLHEWTSDPPDANGHGRFRGGFYGDAERNGHGCSYVTQAHPPGYHDYSTGFRCCADPMGARRDQESAAR
;
A
#
# COMPACT_ATOMS: atom_id res chain seq x y z
N MET A 1 84.12 21.74 31.78
CA MET A 1 84.32 21.24 33.16
C MET A 1 83.78 22.25 34.11
N PRO A 2 83.15 21.99 35.27
CA PRO A 2 82.70 20.68 35.80
C PRO A 2 81.16 20.63 35.98
N ARG A 3 80.64 19.48 35.99
CA ARG A 3 80.14 18.56 37.04
C ARG A 3 79.18 19.15 38.07
N ALA A 4 77.97 18.61 37.99
CA ALA A 4 77.22 17.74 38.91
C ALA A 4 76.56 18.51 40.05
N THR A 5 75.36 18.20 40.43
CA THR A 5 74.97 16.98 41.21
C THR A 5 73.46 16.93 41.24
N ALA A 6 72.98 15.69 41.34
CA ALA A 6 71.60 15.35 41.60
C ALA A 6 71.26 15.54 43.10
N GLU A 7 69.97 15.63 43.36
CA GLU A 7 69.20 15.20 44.55
C GLU A 7 67.89 15.96 44.48
N GLY A 8 66.71 15.47 44.65
CA GLY A 8 66.24 14.24 45.24
C GLY A 8 64.77 14.45 45.54
N VAL A 9 64.01 13.50 45.18
CA VAL A 9 62.82 12.98 45.87
C VAL A 9 61.67 13.94 46.24
N GLY A 10 60.56 13.71 45.63
CA GLY A 10 59.25 14.17 46.13
C GLY A 10 58.16 13.36 45.44
N ALA A 11 57.94 12.12 45.90
CA ALA A 11 56.84 11.30 45.46
C ALA A 11 55.55 11.86 46.07
N ALA A 12 54.73 12.55 45.25
CA ALA A 12 53.36 12.84 45.56
C ALA A 12 52.47 11.90 44.74
N GLY A 13 51.95 10.90 45.45
CA GLY A 13 51.01 9.94 44.91
C GLY A 13 49.70 10.64 44.51
N PHE A 14 49.44 10.72 43.21
CA PHE A 14 48.12 10.97 42.69
C PHE A 14 47.35 9.69 42.64
N ALA A 15 46.44 9.52 43.60
CA ALA A 15 45.38 8.51 43.51
C ALA A 15 44.49 8.79 42.31
N LEU A 16 44.65 8.07 41.22
CA LEU A 16 43.69 8.06 40.10
C LEU A 16 42.43 7.35 40.59
N ALA A 17 41.40 8.14 40.95
CA ALA A 17 40.06 7.63 41.12
C ALA A 17 39.55 7.23 39.71
N MET A 18 39.58 5.93 39.42
CA MET A 18 38.85 5.41 38.27
C MET A 18 37.37 5.52 38.52
N VAL A 19 36.76 6.56 37.97
CA VAL A 19 35.32 6.62 37.79
C VAL A 19 34.98 5.64 36.70
N ALA A 20 34.52 4.47 37.11
CA ALA A 20 33.89 3.53 36.18
C ALA A 20 32.60 4.16 35.70
N ALA A 21 32.66 4.83 34.55
CA ALA A 21 31.48 5.19 33.78
C ALA A 21 30.83 3.90 33.33
N VAL A 22 29.80 3.48 34.06
CA VAL A 22 28.84 2.48 33.56
C VAL A 22 28.11 3.17 32.39
N LEU A 23 28.66 3.01 31.21
CA LEU A 23 27.94 3.27 29.97
C LEU A 23 26.84 2.24 29.93
N LEU A 24 25.66 2.59 30.46
CA LEU A 24 24.41 1.95 30.11
C LEU A 24 24.31 2.08 28.59
N GLY A 25 24.73 1.05 27.90
CA GLY A 25 24.50 0.90 26.46
C GLY A 25 23.00 0.82 26.26
N TYR A 26 22.35 1.96 26.08
CA TYR A 26 21.11 2.02 25.36
C TYR A 26 21.48 1.66 23.93
N GLY A 27 21.47 0.36 23.65
CA GLY A 27 21.51 -0.13 22.29
C GLY A 27 20.36 0.55 21.56
N HIS A 28 20.67 1.42 20.62
CA HIS A 28 19.73 1.75 19.56
C HIS A 28 19.33 0.43 18.92
N ARG A 29 18.23 -0.19 19.38
CA ARG A 29 17.59 -1.26 18.65
C ARG A 29 17.17 -0.63 17.33
N ASP A 30 17.81 -1.05 16.27
CA ASP A 30 17.41 -0.63 14.91
C ASP A 30 15.95 -1.06 14.74
N LEU A 31 15.06 -0.11 14.49
CA LEU A 31 13.64 -0.38 14.22
C LEU A 31 13.47 -1.47 13.14
N ARG A 32 14.47 -1.66 12.29
CA ARG A 32 14.54 -2.74 11.30
C ARG A 32 14.71 -4.13 11.92
N ASP A 33 15.32 -4.25 13.10
CA ASP A 33 15.48 -5.55 13.79
C ASP A 33 14.23 -5.93 14.58
N GLU A 34 13.47 -4.97 15.10
CA GLU A 34 12.16 -5.24 15.72
C GLU A 34 11.13 -5.72 14.70
N VAL A 35 11.18 -5.23 13.46
CA VAL A 35 10.26 -5.63 12.37
C VAL A 35 10.62 -7.02 11.80
N ARG A 36 11.87 -7.46 11.89
CA ARG A 36 12.28 -8.82 11.43
C ARG A 36 11.66 -9.96 12.23
N GLY A 37 11.15 -9.70 13.42
CA GLY A 37 10.41 -10.66 14.24
C GLY A 37 8.89 -10.53 14.17
N ALA A 38 8.37 -9.43 13.64
CA ALA A 38 6.95 -9.16 13.53
C ALA A 38 6.38 -9.90 12.31
N ARG A 39 5.32 -10.67 12.53
CA ARG A 39 4.65 -11.42 11.46
C ARG A 39 3.51 -10.57 10.87
N CYS A 40 3.43 -10.54 9.56
CA CYS A 40 2.22 -10.06 8.90
C CYS A 40 1.14 -11.15 8.91
N PRO A 41 -0.15 -10.77 8.93
CA PRO A 41 -1.25 -11.69 8.68
C PRO A 41 -1.06 -12.47 7.37
N ASP A 42 -1.69 -13.63 7.28
CA ASP A 42 -1.65 -14.45 6.06
C ASP A 42 -2.15 -13.65 4.84
N GLY A 43 -1.51 -13.85 3.69
CA GLY A 43 -1.81 -13.10 2.47
C GLY A 43 -1.17 -11.71 2.39
N MET A 44 -0.56 -11.21 3.46
CA MET A 44 0.10 -9.90 3.47
C MET A 44 1.62 -10.00 3.29
N ALA A 45 2.23 -8.93 2.80
CA ALA A 45 3.66 -8.74 2.67
C ALA A 45 4.17 -7.74 3.72
N PRO A 46 5.33 -8.00 4.37
CA PRO A 46 5.96 -7.00 5.22
C PRO A 46 6.66 -5.95 4.35
N VAL A 47 6.38 -4.67 4.61
CA VAL A 47 7.00 -3.52 3.94
C VAL A 47 7.42 -2.51 5.01
N GLY A 48 8.73 -2.40 5.27
CA GLY A 48 9.23 -1.54 6.34
C GLY A 48 8.59 -1.86 7.69
N THR A 49 7.73 -0.99 8.20
CA THR A 49 7.09 -1.10 9.52
C THR A 49 5.62 -1.50 9.47
N PHE A 50 5.08 -1.88 8.31
CA PHE A 50 3.68 -2.24 8.12
C PHE A 50 3.52 -3.51 7.28
N CYS A 51 2.32 -4.05 7.25
CA CYS A 51 1.90 -5.14 6.39
C CYS A 51 0.94 -4.62 5.31
N ILE A 52 1.02 -5.16 4.11
CA ILE A 52 0.13 -4.83 3.00
C ILE A 52 -0.37 -6.10 2.32
N ASP A 53 -1.61 -6.14 1.89
CA ASP A 53 -2.14 -7.26 1.12
C ASP A 53 -1.34 -7.46 -0.16
N ARG A 54 -0.96 -8.71 -0.46
CA ARG A 54 -0.09 -9.02 -1.61
C ARG A 54 -0.76 -8.78 -2.94
N TRP A 55 -2.09 -8.93 -2.97
CA TRP A 55 -2.92 -8.77 -4.15
C TRP A 55 -3.98 -7.70 -3.89
N GLU A 56 -4.51 -7.11 -4.96
CA GLU A 56 -5.69 -6.25 -4.89
C GLU A 56 -6.83 -7.02 -4.20
N ASP A 57 -7.62 -6.32 -3.41
CA ASP A 57 -8.65 -6.96 -2.61
C ASP A 57 -9.95 -7.20 -3.39
N TYR A 58 -10.63 -8.27 -3.04
CA TYR A 58 -12.04 -8.51 -3.34
C TYR A 58 -12.85 -8.44 -2.04
N VAL A 59 -14.17 -8.47 -2.13
CA VAL A 59 -15.02 -8.43 -0.95
C VAL A 59 -15.96 -9.62 -0.89
N VAL A 60 -16.37 -9.94 0.34
CA VAL A 60 -17.52 -10.80 0.63
C VAL A 60 -18.57 -9.97 1.35
N GLU A 61 -19.85 -10.26 1.11
CA GLU A 61 -20.96 -9.67 1.88
C GLU A 61 -21.01 -10.30 3.27
N VAL A 62 -21.33 -9.50 4.28
CA VAL A 62 -21.47 -9.96 5.67
C VAL A 62 -22.89 -9.67 6.11
N ASP A 63 -23.65 -10.71 6.42
CA ASP A 63 -25.03 -10.56 6.89
C ASP A 63 -25.10 -10.20 8.38
N GLU A 64 -26.34 -9.99 8.89
CA GLU A 64 -26.58 -9.62 10.29
C GLU A 64 -26.12 -10.70 11.30
N ALA A 65 -26.01 -11.96 10.88
CA ALA A 65 -25.47 -13.05 11.69
C ALA A 65 -23.94 -13.12 11.64
N GLY A 66 -23.29 -12.33 10.78
CA GLY A 66 -21.84 -12.31 10.56
C GLY A 66 -21.37 -13.37 9.58
N GLU A 67 -22.29 -14.08 8.89
CA GLU A 67 -21.97 -15.06 7.87
C GLU A 67 -21.53 -14.38 6.58
N GLU A 68 -20.57 -15.01 5.89
CA GLU A 68 -19.97 -14.47 4.66
C GLU A 68 -20.62 -15.09 3.42
N HIS A 69 -20.96 -14.24 2.45
CA HIS A 69 -21.53 -14.62 1.16
C HIS A 69 -20.72 -14.03 0.02
N ASP A 70 -20.67 -14.73 -1.10
CA ASP A 70 -19.96 -14.25 -2.29
C ASP A 70 -20.59 -12.96 -2.83
N HIS A 71 -19.75 -11.97 -3.13
CA HIS A 71 -20.13 -10.77 -3.87
C HIS A 71 -19.53 -10.77 -5.28
N SER A 72 -20.28 -10.23 -6.24
CA SER A 72 -19.78 -10.09 -7.60
C SER A 72 -18.78 -8.91 -7.70
N PRO A 73 -17.53 -9.12 -8.12
CA PRO A 73 -16.55 -8.03 -8.24
C PRO A 73 -16.87 -7.03 -9.36
N TYR A 74 -17.93 -7.28 -10.12
CA TYR A 74 -18.36 -6.48 -11.27
C TYR A 74 -19.52 -5.53 -10.96
N VAL A 75 -19.96 -5.44 -9.71
CA VAL A 75 -21.06 -4.56 -9.31
C VAL A 75 -20.66 -3.75 -8.07
N PRO A 76 -21.25 -2.54 -7.87
CA PRO A 76 -21.03 -1.74 -6.68
C PRO A 76 -21.46 -2.45 -5.39
N VAL A 77 -20.86 -2.06 -4.27
CA VAL A 77 -21.18 -2.56 -2.92
C VAL A 77 -22.14 -1.62 -2.16
N ASP A 78 -22.90 -0.80 -2.88
CA ASP A 78 -23.76 0.22 -2.29
C ASP A 78 -24.81 -0.37 -1.34
N GLY A 79 -24.82 0.15 -0.11
CA GLY A 79 -25.77 -0.30 0.94
C GLY A 79 -25.47 -1.67 1.53
N LEU A 80 -24.38 -2.32 1.16
CA LEU A 80 -23.96 -3.62 1.67
C LEU A 80 -22.95 -3.49 2.81
N SER A 81 -23.00 -4.41 3.77
CA SER A 81 -21.91 -4.65 4.70
C SER A 81 -20.96 -5.64 4.07
N VAL A 82 -19.69 -5.23 3.85
CA VAL A 82 -18.71 -6.08 3.17
C VAL A 82 -17.43 -6.21 3.98
N ARG A 83 -16.69 -7.28 3.72
CA ARG A 83 -15.38 -7.55 4.31
C ARG A 83 -14.33 -7.79 3.22
N ALA A 84 -13.19 -7.11 3.34
CA ALA A 84 -12.08 -7.27 2.42
C ALA A 84 -11.39 -8.64 2.58
N LYS A 85 -11.03 -9.22 1.46
CA LYS A 85 -10.24 -10.45 1.35
C LYS A 85 -9.17 -10.26 0.28
N THR A 86 -8.04 -10.93 0.44
CA THR A 86 -6.97 -10.95 -0.55
C THR A 86 -6.58 -12.39 -0.91
N ALA A 87 -6.42 -12.67 -2.18
CA ALA A 87 -5.99 -13.98 -2.67
C ALA A 87 -5.41 -13.87 -4.09
N PRO A 88 -4.54 -14.80 -4.50
CA PRO A 88 -4.11 -14.91 -5.89
C PRO A 88 -5.20 -15.53 -6.77
N GLY A 89 -5.26 -15.13 -8.03
CA GLY A 89 -6.09 -15.77 -9.05
C GLY A 89 -7.58 -15.49 -8.96
N VAL A 90 -7.98 -14.51 -8.16
CA VAL A 90 -9.36 -14.01 -8.05
C VAL A 90 -9.53 -12.72 -8.86
N VAL A 91 -10.76 -12.38 -9.24
CA VAL A 91 -11.04 -11.06 -9.80
C VAL A 91 -11.14 -10.07 -8.63
N PRO A 92 -10.35 -8.98 -8.61
CA PRO A 92 -10.44 -7.99 -7.55
C PRO A 92 -11.73 -7.18 -7.66
N GLN A 93 -12.16 -6.58 -6.55
CA GLN A 93 -13.37 -5.75 -6.49
C GLN A 93 -13.17 -4.45 -7.28
N GLY A 94 -13.87 -4.30 -8.39
CA GLY A 94 -14.11 -3.01 -9.05
C GLY A 94 -15.29 -2.25 -8.41
N TYR A 95 -15.62 -1.07 -8.94
CA TYR A 95 -16.84 -0.34 -8.55
C TYR A 95 -16.97 -0.08 -7.04
N ILE A 96 -15.87 0.19 -6.36
CA ILE A 96 -15.82 0.48 -4.93
C ILE A 96 -15.25 1.87 -4.69
N SER A 97 -15.86 2.63 -3.77
CA SER A 97 -15.41 3.97 -3.38
C SER A 97 -14.36 3.91 -2.25
N GLN A 98 -13.67 5.04 -2.01
CA GLN A 98 -12.71 5.16 -0.91
C GLN A 98 -13.35 4.84 0.45
N LEU A 99 -14.58 5.34 0.67
CA LEU A 99 -15.30 5.12 1.95
C LEU A 99 -15.65 3.64 2.12
N GLN A 100 -16.20 3.02 1.10
CA GLN A 100 -16.56 1.59 1.14
C GLN A 100 -15.32 0.69 1.29
N ALA A 101 -14.22 1.04 0.61
CA ALA A 101 -12.94 0.35 0.73
C ALA A 101 -12.37 0.43 2.15
N ALA A 102 -12.46 1.61 2.78
CA ALA A 102 -12.02 1.79 4.17
C ALA A 102 -12.87 0.94 5.14
N ASP A 103 -14.19 0.91 4.96
CA ASP A 103 -15.10 0.09 5.76
C ASP A 103 -14.85 -1.41 5.56
N ALA A 104 -14.62 -1.84 4.31
CA ALA A 104 -14.30 -3.23 3.99
C ALA A 104 -12.99 -3.70 4.65
N CYS A 105 -11.93 -2.85 4.61
CA CYS A 105 -10.68 -3.13 5.31
C CYS A 105 -10.88 -3.16 6.83
N ALA A 106 -11.64 -2.23 7.41
CA ALA A 106 -11.93 -2.19 8.84
C ALA A 106 -12.69 -3.45 9.29
N SER A 107 -13.68 -3.90 8.51
CA SER A 107 -14.40 -5.15 8.74
C SER A 107 -13.49 -6.39 8.73
N ALA A 108 -12.36 -6.33 8.01
CA ALA A 108 -11.32 -7.37 8.00
C ALA A 108 -10.28 -7.22 9.14
N GLY A 109 -10.45 -6.26 10.06
CA GLY A 109 -9.45 -5.95 11.10
C GLY A 109 -8.19 -5.29 10.56
N LYS A 110 -8.28 -4.67 9.40
CA LYS A 110 -7.22 -3.96 8.67
C LYS A 110 -7.58 -2.49 8.51
N HIS A 111 -6.83 -1.75 7.72
CA HIS A 111 -7.16 -0.39 7.30
C HIS A 111 -6.80 -0.18 5.83
N LEU A 112 -7.47 0.74 5.16
CA LEU A 112 -7.13 1.12 3.80
C LEU A 112 -5.69 1.67 3.76
N CYS A 113 -4.88 1.24 2.80
CA CYS A 113 -3.48 1.69 2.70
C CYS A 113 -3.38 3.20 2.45
N SER A 114 -2.41 3.85 3.09
CA SER A 114 -2.07 5.24 2.76
C SER A 114 -1.32 5.35 1.43
N GLU A 115 -1.30 6.53 0.84
CA GLU A 115 -0.47 6.83 -0.33
C GLU A 115 1.00 6.46 -0.12
N SER A 116 1.54 6.79 1.04
CA SER A 116 2.93 6.49 1.38
C SER A 116 3.19 4.97 1.47
N ALA A 117 2.26 4.22 2.05
CA ALA A 117 2.33 2.76 2.14
C ALA A 117 2.25 2.11 0.75
N PHE A 118 1.28 2.54 -0.08
CA PHE A 118 1.16 2.08 -1.47
C PHE A 118 2.47 2.30 -2.25
N ARG A 119 3.02 3.52 -2.19
CA ARG A 119 4.25 3.87 -2.92
C ARG A 119 5.46 3.06 -2.46
N ALA A 120 5.61 2.85 -1.15
CA ALA A 120 6.67 2.02 -0.60
C ALA A 120 6.55 0.56 -1.08
N ALA A 121 5.35 0.00 -1.03
CA ALA A 121 5.08 -1.36 -1.49
C ALA A 121 5.28 -1.55 -3.00
N CYS A 122 4.88 -0.56 -3.80
CA CYS A 122 5.00 -0.61 -5.26
C CYS A 122 6.44 -0.53 -5.73
N ARG A 123 7.23 0.42 -5.19
CA ARG A 123 8.62 0.68 -5.63
C ARG A 123 9.64 -0.26 -5.01
N GLY A 124 9.31 -0.83 -3.86
CA GLY A 124 10.30 -1.51 -3.04
C GLY A 124 11.31 -0.53 -2.41
N PRO A 125 12.50 -1.01 -2.05
CA PRO A 125 13.49 -0.23 -1.29
C PRO A 125 14.15 0.89 -2.12
N ASP A 126 14.15 0.81 -3.45
CA ASP A 126 14.69 1.87 -4.31
C ASP A 126 13.61 2.92 -4.62
N ALA A 127 13.68 4.06 -3.89
CA ALA A 127 12.73 5.15 -4.08
C ALA A 127 12.80 5.82 -5.47
N THR A 128 13.80 5.51 -6.28
CA THR A 128 13.93 6.02 -7.66
C THR A 128 13.20 5.18 -8.69
N ASP A 129 12.83 3.94 -8.34
CA ASP A 129 12.07 3.07 -9.22
C ASP A 129 10.64 3.61 -9.43
N LEU A 130 10.17 3.51 -10.66
CA LEU A 130 8.81 3.91 -11.06
C LEU A 130 7.89 2.71 -11.31
N TYR A 131 8.45 1.49 -11.32
CA TYR A 131 7.69 0.27 -11.59
C TYR A 131 8.03 -0.82 -10.59
N PRO A 132 7.09 -1.72 -10.27
CA PRO A 132 7.30 -2.76 -9.27
C PRO A 132 8.39 -3.76 -9.65
N TYR A 133 8.66 -3.93 -10.94
CA TYR A 133 9.73 -4.77 -11.47
C TYR A 133 11.11 -4.07 -11.54
N GLY A 134 11.24 -2.90 -10.93
CA GLY A 134 12.45 -2.07 -10.92
C GLY A 134 12.59 -1.17 -12.16
N GLY A 135 13.37 -0.09 -11.99
CA GLY A 135 13.72 0.86 -13.05
C GLY A 135 12.65 1.91 -13.32
N ARG A 136 12.94 2.75 -14.30
CA ARG A 136 12.16 3.95 -14.62
C ARG A 136 11.39 3.86 -15.94
N ALA A 137 11.57 2.79 -16.69
CA ALA A 137 10.96 2.60 -18.01
C ALA A 137 9.82 1.57 -17.94
N ARG A 138 8.70 1.93 -18.56
CA ARG A 138 7.60 1.01 -18.80
C ARG A 138 8.06 -0.17 -19.64
N ARG A 139 7.64 -1.38 -19.25
CA ARG A 139 7.84 -2.62 -20.01
C ARG A 139 6.48 -3.21 -20.37
N SER A 140 6.11 -3.06 -21.65
CA SER A 140 4.81 -3.54 -22.15
C SER A 140 4.59 -5.02 -21.83
N GLY A 141 3.39 -5.35 -21.33
CA GLY A 141 3.02 -6.72 -20.98
C GLY A 141 3.54 -7.22 -19.63
N TYR A 142 4.32 -6.42 -18.88
CA TYR A 142 4.72 -6.78 -17.53
C TYR A 142 3.58 -6.62 -16.54
N CYS A 143 2.79 -5.53 -16.66
CA CYS A 143 1.60 -5.26 -15.90
C CYS A 143 0.35 -5.20 -16.79
N ASN A 144 -0.82 -5.30 -16.20
CA ASN A 144 -2.09 -5.14 -16.89
C ASN A 144 -2.42 -3.67 -17.08
N GLU A 145 -1.91 -3.05 -18.16
CA GLU A 145 -2.06 -1.61 -18.38
C GLU A 145 -2.03 -1.25 -19.89
N GLY A 146 -2.44 0.01 -20.22
CA GLY A 146 -2.30 0.56 -21.56
C GLY A 146 -3.34 0.05 -22.59
N LYS A 147 -4.47 -0.49 -22.16
CA LYS A 147 -5.51 -1.07 -23.01
C LYS A 147 -6.56 -0.06 -23.45
N GLY A 148 -6.53 1.15 -22.92
CA GLY A 148 -7.54 2.17 -23.17
C GLY A 148 -8.84 1.97 -22.39
N SER A 149 -9.76 2.90 -22.52
CA SER A 149 -11.10 2.82 -21.91
C SER A 149 -11.92 1.73 -22.58
N MET A 150 -12.69 0.98 -21.78
CA MET A 150 -13.65 0.00 -22.29
C MET A 150 -15.04 0.59 -22.57
N VAL A 151 -15.33 1.80 -22.08
CA VAL A 151 -16.61 2.49 -22.27
C VAL A 151 -17.02 2.61 -23.74
N PRO A 152 -16.11 2.92 -24.67
CA PRO A 152 -16.46 2.99 -26.10
C PRO A 152 -17.02 1.70 -26.69
N ARG A 153 -16.75 0.56 -26.08
CA ARG A 153 -17.25 -0.74 -26.57
C ARG A 153 -18.78 -0.86 -26.52
N PHE A 154 -19.41 -0.11 -25.59
CA PHE A 154 -20.87 -0.13 -25.40
C PHE A 154 -21.54 1.20 -25.70
N TYR A 155 -20.83 2.32 -25.52
CA TYR A 155 -21.42 3.67 -25.48
C TYR A 155 -20.87 4.62 -26.57
N GLY A 156 -20.10 4.08 -27.52
CA GLY A 156 -19.52 4.88 -28.61
C GLY A 156 -18.32 5.73 -28.19
N ASN A 157 -17.69 6.39 -29.15
CA ASN A 157 -16.39 7.04 -28.97
C ASN A 157 -16.46 8.52 -28.53
N ASP A 158 -17.64 9.11 -28.39
CA ASP A 158 -17.79 10.50 -27.95
C ASP A 158 -17.95 10.56 -26.42
N PRO A 159 -16.89 10.94 -25.67
CA PRO A 159 -16.94 10.95 -24.21
C PRO A 159 -17.90 11.99 -23.62
N ARG A 160 -18.35 12.95 -24.44
CA ARG A 160 -19.34 13.98 -24.00
C ARG A 160 -20.74 13.39 -23.80
N GLY A 161 -21.00 12.21 -24.37
CA GLY A 161 -22.26 11.51 -24.22
C GLY A 161 -22.25 10.47 -23.10
N TRP A 162 -21.12 10.23 -22.43
CA TRP A 162 -21.02 9.24 -21.38
C TRP A 162 -21.58 9.79 -20.06
N THR A 163 -22.30 8.94 -19.35
CA THR A 163 -22.90 9.25 -18.05
C THR A 163 -22.15 8.51 -16.93
N TYR A 164 -22.44 8.86 -15.68
CA TYR A 164 -21.88 8.14 -14.53
C TYR A 164 -22.32 6.66 -14.53
N GLU A 165 -23.53 6.38 -14.91
CA GLU A 165 -24.10 5.03 -15.01
C GLU A 165 -23.33 4.19 -16.05
N ASP A 166 -22.90 4.80 -17.15
CA ASP A 166 -22.11 4.11 -18.18
C ASP A 166 -20.76 3.63 -17.63
N PHE A 167 -20.13 4.38 -16.75
CA PHE A 167 -18.90 3.97 -16.06
C PHE A 167 -19.14 2.91 -14.99
N ASN A 168 -20.37 2.71 -14.56
CA ASN A 168 -20.78 1.69 -13.58
C ASN A 168 -21.44 0.46 -14.22
N ASP A 169 -21.39 0.33 -15.54
CA ASP A 169 -21.88 -0.87 -16.24
C ASP A 169 -20.99 -2.09 -15.91
N PRO A 170 -21.54 -3.14 -15.29
CA PRO A 170 -20.80 -4.33 -14.90
C PRO A 170 -20.12 -5.05 -16.08
N ARG A 171 -20.60 -4.85 -17.31
CA ARG A 171 -20.01 -5.45 -18.51
C ARG A 171 -18.61 -4.92 -18.83
N LEU A 172 -18.26 -3.72 -18.37
CA LEU A 172 -16.98 -3.09 -18.69
C LEU A 172 -15.79 -3.93 -18.18
N ASN A 173 -15.88 -4.47 -16.97
CA ASN A 173 -14.83 -5.30 -16.37
C ASN A 173 -14.91 -6.77 -16.79
N GLN A 174 -15.93 -7.17 -17.57
CA GLN A 174 -16.08 -8.51 -18.13
C GLN A 174 -15.59 -8.61 -19.58
N ILE A 175 -15.12 -7.50 -20.17
CA ILE A 175 -14.54 -7.50 -21.51
C ILE A 175 -13.22 -8.27 -21.49
N GLU A 176 -13.06 -9.22 -22.39
CA GLU A 176 -11.80 -9.94 -22.55
C GLU A 176 -10.62 -8.98 -22.77
N GLY A 177 -9.55 -9.21 -22.03
CA GLY A 177 -8.38 -8.35 -22.05
C GLY A 177 -8.50 -7.08 -21.20
N GLY A 178 -9.62 -6.84 -20.50
CA GLY A 178 -9.80 -5.77 -19.53
C GLY A 178 -9.23 -6.11 -18.15
N LEU A 179 -10.10 -6.09 -17.12
CA LEU A 179 -9.75 -6.47 -15.76
C LEU A 179 -9.23 -7.90 -15.70
N ALA A 180 -8.09 -8.10 -15.05
CA ALA A 180 -7.47 -9.40 -14.91
C ALA A 180 -7.60 -9.93 -13.48
N LYS A 181 -7.50 -11.25 -13.33
CA LYS A 181 -7.35 -11.87 -12.01
C LYS A 181 -6.02 -11.46 -11.37
N THR A 182 -6.03 -11.30 -10.07
CA THR A 182 -4.85 -10.93 -9.26
C THR A 182 -3.67 -11.88 -9.54
N GLY A 183 -2.48 -11.32 -9.71
CA GLY A 183 -1.26 -12.08 -10.00
C GLY A 183 -1.16 -12.68 -11.40
N SER A 184 -2.10 -12.37 -12.31
CA SER A 184 -2.07 -12.88 -13.70
C SER A 184 -0.88 -12.36 -14.50
N TYR A 185 -0.28 -11.25 -14.05
CA TYR A 185 0.92 -10.67 -14.65
C TYR A 185 2.14 -10.95 -13.77
N PRO A 186 2.85 -12.07 -13.99
CA PRO A 186 3.87 -12.57 -13.05
C PRO A 186 5.08 -11.64 -12.89
N LEU A 187 5.27 -10.71 -13.83
CA LEU A 187 6.33 -9.70 -13.77
C LEU A 187 5.88 -8.39 -13.12
N CYS A 188 4.58 -8.19 -12.86
CA CYS A 188 4.04 -7.03 -12.15
C CYS A 188 4.09 -7.25 -10.64
N LYS A 189 5.29 -7.40 -10.10
CA LYS A 189 5.51 -7.72 -8.69
C LYS A 189 6.69 -6.93 -8.13
N SER A 190 6.49 -6.32 -6.97
CA SER A 190 7.56 -5.62 -6.25
C SER A 190 8.54 -6.59 -5.57
N PRO A 191 9.73 -6.12 -5.16
CA PRO A 191 10.68 -6.91 -4.39
C PRO A 191 10.11 -7.48 -3.09
N GLU A 192 9.17 -6.78 -2.45
CA GLU A 192 8.46 -7.22 -1.25
C GLU A 192 7.40 -8.29 -1.54
N GLY A 193 7.15 -8.58 -2.81
CA GLY A 193 6.17 -9.58 -3.23
C GLY A 193 4.73 -9.06 -3.20
N VAL A 194 4.53 -7.78 -3.52
CA VAL A 194 3.22 -7.15 -3.74
C VAL A 194 2.96 -7.10 -5.23
N TRP A 195 1.80 -7.57 -5.64
CA TRP A 195 1.42 -7.75 -7.04
C TRP A 195 0.48 -6.65 -7.52
N ASP A 196 0.49 -6.39 -8.82
CA ASP A 196 -0.50 -5.58 -9.55
C ASP A 196 -0.59 -4.11 -9.10
N CYS A 197 0.42 -3.57 -8.38
CA CYS A 197 0.46 -2.16 -7.98
C CYS A 197 0.50 -1.16 -9.16
N VAL A 198 0.61 -1.63 -10.39
CA VAL A 198 0.56 -0.81 -11.59
C VAL A 198 -0.43 -1.42 -12.57
N GLY A 199 -1.43 -0.64 -12.95
CA GLY A 199 -2.51 -1.12 -13.80
C GLY A 199 -3.55 -1.93 -13.03
N ASN A 200 -4.26 -2.78 -13.69
CA ASN A 200 -5.39 -3.57 -13.25
C ASN A 200 -6.53 -2.70 -12.72
N LEU A 201 -6.54 -2.29 -11.46
CA LEU A 201 -7.45 -1.29 -10.90
C LEU A 201 -6.68 -0.11 -10.30
N HIS A 202 -7.28 1.07 -10.34
CA HIS A 202 -6.89 2.17 -9.46
C HIS A 202 -7.11 1.75 -8.01
N GLU A 203 -6.13 1.97 -7.14
CA GLU A 203 -6.26 1.65 -5.73
C GLU A 203 -6.49 2.91 -4.90
N TRP A 204 -7.66 3.03 -4.27
CA TRP A 204 -7.96 4.07 -3.32
C TRP A 204 -6.96 4.06 -2.16
N THR A 205 -6.61 5.25 -1.66
CA THR A 205 -5.75 5.41 -0.47
C THR A 205 -6.50 6.11 0.66
N SER A 206 -6.07 5.89 1.91
CA SER A 206 -6.71 6.43 3.11
C SER A 206 -6.42 7.90 3.38
N ASP A 207 -5.65 8.55 2.49
CA ASP A 207 -5.29 9.96 2.69
C ASP A 207 -6.52 10.85 2.66
N PRO A 208 -6.55 11.91 3.50
CA PRO A 208 -7.66 12.84 3.51
C PRO A 208 -7.90 13.47 2.14
N PRO A 209 -9.14 13.83 1.82
CA PRO A 209 -9.44 14.58 0.61
C PRO A 209 -8.62 15.87 0.50
N ASP A 210 -8.33 16.26 -0.73
CA ASP A 210 -7.67 17.53 -1.02
C ASP A 210 -8.56 18.75 -0.71
N ALA A 211 -8.05 19.96 -0.97
CA ALA A 211 -8.79 21.20 -0.73
C ALA A 211 -10.09 21.33 -1.58
N ASN A 212 -10.24 20.52 -2.63
CA ASN A 212 -11.42 20.46 -3.47
C ASN A 212 -12.39 19.33 -3.06
N GLY A 213 -12.06 18.58 -2.02
CA GLY A 213 -12.85 17.44 -1.54
C GLY A 213 -12.61 16.14 -2.30
N HIS A 214 -11.50 16.03 -3.05
CA HIS A 214 -11.19 14.85 -3.83
C HIS A 214 -10.28 13.89 -3.06
N GLY A 215 -10.65 12.61 -3.02
CA GLY A 215 -9.79 11.52 -2.58
C GLY A 215 -8.69 11.21 -3.58
N ARG A 216 -7.81 10.27 -3.22
CA ARG A 216 -6.69 9.84 -4.08
C ARG A 216 -6.77 8.36 -4.36
N PHE A 217 -6.52 8.01 -5.63
CA PHE A 217 -6.21 6.64 -6.00
C PHE A 217 -4.94 6.56 -6.85
N ARG A 218 -4.26 5.42 -6.76
CA ARG A 218 -2.90 5.22 -7.22
C ARG A 218 -2.79 4.08 -8.23
N GLY A 219 -1.61 3.95 -8.85
CA GLY A 219 -1.21 2.81 -9.67
C GLY A 219 -1.72 2.81 -11.11
N GLY A 220 -2.75 3.58 -11.40
CA GLY A 220 -3.46 3.46 -12.68
C GLY A 220 -4.36 2.23 -12.74
N PHE A 221 -5.01 1.98 -13.87
CA PHE A 221 -5.84 0.82 -14.11
C PHE A 221 -5.48 0.16 -15.45
N TYR A 222 -6.10 -0.94 -15.80
CA TYR A 222 -5.77 -1.65 -17.03
C TYR A 222 -5.85 -0.78 -18.30
N GLY A 223 -6.67 0.27 -18.30
CA GLY A 223 -6.77 1.21 -19.40
C GLY A 223 -5.62 2.20 -19.51
N ASP A 224 -5.11 2.69 -18.38
CA ASP A 224 -4.05 3.70 -18.34
C ASP A 224 -3.30 3.70 -16.99
N ALA A 225 -1.97 3.71 -17.06
CA ALA A 225 -1.08 3.84 -15.91
C ALA A 225 0.06 4.85 -16.16
N GLU A 226 -0.13 5.77 -17.13
CA GLU A 226 0.92 6.70 -17.59
C GLU A 226 0.47 8.16 -17.63
N ARG A 227 -0.83 8.45 -17.84
CA ARG A 227 -1.35 9.82 -18.09
C ARG A 227 -1.15 10.75 -16.90
N ASN A 228 -1.35 10.24 -15.68
CA ASN A 228 -1.29 11.02 -14.43
C ASN A 228 -0.05 10.66 -13.59
N GLY A 229 1.08 10.40 -14.24
CA GLY A 229 2.33 9.93 -13.65
C GLY A 229 2.64 8.50 -14.09
N HIS A 230 3.91 8.09 -13.94
CA HIS A 230 4.36 6.79 -14.44
C HIS A 230 4.31 5.73 -13.34
N GLY A 231 3.61 4.64 -13.61
CA GLY A 231 3.60 3.44 -12.76
C GLY A 231 3.28 3.72 -11.30
N CYS A 232 4.20 3.40 -10.38
CA CYS A 232 4.05 3.63 -8.93
C CYS A 232 3.90 5.11 -8.54
N SER A 233 4.18 6.05 -9.44
CA SER A 233 3.96 7.48 -9.24
C SER A 233 2.59 7.96 -9.71
N TYR A 234 1.86 7.11 -10.45
CA TYR A 234 0.53 7.48 -10.96
C TYR A 234 -0.40 7.87 -9.81
N VAL A 235 -1.10 9.00 -9.97
CA VAL A 235 -2.08 9.49 -9.00
C VAL A 235 -3.23 10.21 -9.70
N THR A 236 -4.45 9.91 -9.31
CA THR A 236 -5.64 10.67 -9.68
C THR A 236 -6.27 11.29 -8.44
N GLN A 237 -6.65 12.57 -8.55
CA GLN A 237 -7.32 13.38 -7.54
C GLN A 237 -8.45 14.18 -8.22
N ALA A 238 -9.41 13.47 -8.78
CA ALA A 238 -10.47 14.07 -9.59
C ALA A 238 -11.88 13.78 -9.07
N HIS A 239 -12.00 12.92 -8.06
CA HIS A 239 -13.29 12.39 -7.61
C HIS A 239 -13.44 12.45 -6.09
N PRO A 240 -14.66 12.71 -5.57
CA PRO A 240 -14.91 12.68 -4.13
C PRO A 240 -14.77 11.25 -3.57
N PRO A 241 -14.57 11.09 -2.23
CA PRO A 241 -14.39 9.80 -1.60
C PRO A 241 -15.53 8.78 -1.79
N GLY A 242 -16.73 9.25 -2.10
CA GLY A 242 -17.89 8.39 -2.41
C GLY A 242 -17.99 7.95 -3.87
N TYR A 243 -17.08 8.40 -4.74
CA TYR A 243 -17.09 8.01 -6.14
C TYR A 243 -16.58 6.57 -6.33
N HIS A 244 -17.21 5.84 -7.24
CA HIS A 244 -16.74 4.54 -7.73
C HIS A 244 -17.08 4.38 -9.22
N ASP A 245 -16.31 3.60 -9.92
CA ASP A 245 -16.57 3.14 -11.27
C ASP A 245 -15.82 1.83 -11.57
N TYR A 246 -15.92 1.36 -12.80
CA TYR A 246 -15.27 0.13 -13.26
C TYR A 246 -13.75 0.08 -13.06
N SER A 247 -13.10 1.24 -12.93
CA SER A 247 -11.65 1.34 -12.83
C SER A 247 -11.13 1.41 -11.40
N THR A 248 -12.02 1.57 -10.39
CA THR A 248 -11.63 1.78 -9.00
C THR A 248 -11.68 0.52 -8.17
N GLY A 249 -10.61 0.26 -7.45
CA GLY A 249 -10.43 -0.84 -6.51
C GLY A 249 -9.65 -0.39 -5.28
N PHE A 250 -9.09 -1.31 -4.53
CA PHE A 250 -8.39 -0.99 -3.29
C PHE A 250 -7.46 -2.11 -2.82
N ARG A 251 -6.69 -1.79 -1.76
CA ARG A 251 -5.83 -2.73 -1.05
C ARG A 251 -5.74 -2.36 0.43
N CYS A 252 -5.79 -3.37 1.32
CA CYS A 252 -5.69 -3.15 2.76
C CYS A 252 -4.25 -3.25 3.26
N CYS A 253 -3.98 -2.49 4.32
CA CYS A 253 -2.77 -2.50 5.12
C CYS A 253 -3.10 -2.89 6.57
N ALA A 254 -2.10 -3.32 7.33
CA ALA A 254 -2.22 -3.63 8.76
C ALA A 254 -0.92 -3.36 9.50
N ASP A 255 -1.02 -3.20 10.82
CA ASP A 255 0.15 -3.24 11.70
C ASP A 255 0.67 -4.68 11.81
N PRO A 256 1.98 -4.89 11.91
CA PRO A 256 2.55 -6.21 12.16
C PRO A 256 2.04 -6.81 13.48
N MET A 257 1.74 -8.12 13.47
CA MET A 257 1.33 -8.84 14.67
C MET A 257 2.46 -8.85 15.71
N GLY A 258 2.16 -8.46 16.95
CA GLY A 258 3.13 -8.39 18.04
C GLY A 258 3.87 -7.04 18.15
N ALA A 259 3.61 -6.07 17.29
CA ALA A 259 4.02 -4.69 17.52
C ALA A 259 3.30 -4.16 18.77
N ARG A 260 4.03 -3.93 19.86
CA ARG A 260 3.46 -3.36 21.09
C ARG A 260 3.01 -1.93 20.79
N ARG A 261 1.76 -1.63 21.11
CA ARG A 261 1.27 -0.25 21.16
C ARG A 261 1.86 0.41 22.41
N ASP A 262 3.04 0.98 22.30
CA ASP A 262 3.66 1.76 23.40
C ASP A 262 3.06 3.19 23.50
N GLN A 263 1.78 3.37 23.15
CA GLN A 263 1.14 4.69 23.17
C GLN A 263 0.17 4.93 24.34
N GLU A 264 0.08 4.05 25.34
CA GLU A 264 -0.85 4.25 26.46
C GLU A 264 -0.20 4.76 27.76
N SER A 265 1.07 5.12 27.75
CA SER A 265 1.78 5.58 28.97
C SER A 265 2.13 7.08 29.04
N ALA A 266 1.68 7.91 28.10
CA ALA A 266 1.95 9.35 28.11
C ALA A 266 0.74 10.21 28.55
N ALA A 267 -0.32 9.61 29.12
CA ALA A 267 -1.51 10.32 29.60
C ALA A 267 -1.93 9.86 31.00
N ARG A 268 -0.97 9.89 31.98
CA ARG A 268 -1.29 9.86 33.41
C ARG A 268 -0.35 10.82 34.16
#